data_eadcac035f30c9cc87f856be5be626af
#
_entry.id   eadcac035f30c9cc87f856be5be626af
#
_cell.length_a   1.000
_cell.length_b   1.000
_cell.length_c   1.000
_cell.angle_alpha   90.00
_cell.angle_beta   90.00
_cell.angle_gamma   90.00
#
_symmetry.space_group_name_H-M   'P 1'
#
loop_
_entity.id
_entity.type
_entity.pdbx_description
1 polymer ?
#
loop_
_entity_poly.entity_id
_entity_poly.type
_entity_poly.pdbx_seq_one_letter_code
_entity_poly.pdbx_strand_id
1 'polypeptide(L)'
;MKYSPSLETIKAYAESGAYKILPVSCELLADLCTPIEALRRLKQVSTHCYLLESVAEREKWGRYTFLGFDPKLDITCSGRNMKIGDVRIKTEHPAQQLRQILAEYKSPRLPELPPFTGGLVGYFSYDFLKYAEPSVDLETRDTENFKDVDLMLFDKVIAFDHFRQ
;
A
#
# COMPACT_ATOMS: atom_id res chain seq x y z
N MET A 1 14.37 -19.86 -9.91
CA MET A 1 13.36 -18.82 -9.69
C MET A 1 12.78 -18.40 -11.03
N LYS A 2 11.46 -18.34 -11.14
CA LYS A 2 10.76 -17.87 -12.35
C LYS A 2 10.16 -16.50 -12.06
N TYR A 3 10.51 -15.51 -12.89
CA TYR A 3 9.94 -14.18 -12.80
C TYR A 3 8.70 -14.03 -13.69
N SER A 4 7.71 -13.30 -13.23
CA SER A 4 6.49 -12.97 -13.98
C SER A 4 6.20 -11.47 -13.81
N PRO A 5 5.75 -10.78 -14.86
CA PRO A 5 5.60 -11.24 -16.25
C PRO A 5 6.94 -11.42 -16.97
N SER A 6 6.88 -11.92 -18.22
CA SER A 6 8.08 -12.08 -19.06
C SER A 6 8.71 -10.72 -19.40
N LEU A 7 10.00 -10.72 -19.75
CA LEU A 7 10.69 -9.51 -20.18
C LEU A 7 10.04 -8.86 -21.41
N GLU A 8 9.52 -9.68 -22.34
CA GLU A 8 8.80 -9.20 -23.52
C GLU A 8 7.53 -8.45 -23.15
N THR A 9 6.76 -8.99 -22.19
CA THR A 9 5.55 -8.34 -21.67
C THR A 9 5.90 -7.01 -20.99
N ILE A 10 6.99 -6.97 -20.21
CA ILE A 10 7.45 -5.73 -19.56
C ILE A 10 7.82 -4.68 -20.61
N LYS A 11 8.56 -5.06 -21.66
CA LYS A 11 8.94 -4.16 -22.75
C LYS A 11 7.72 -3.59 -23.47
N ALA A 12 6.72 -4.42 -23.78
CA ALA A 12 5.49 -3.98 -24.42
C ALA A 12 4.72 -2.95 -23.58
N TYR A 13 4.64 -3.15 -22.25
CA TYR A 13 4.03 -2.15 -21.33
C TYR A 13 4.86 -0.87 -21.27
N ALA A 14 6.19 -0.95 -21.23
CA ALA A 14 7.06 0.21 -21.20
C ALA A 14 6.95 1.03 -22.51
N GLU A 15 6.89 0.39 -23.66
CA GLU A 15 6.70 1.04 -24.97
C GLU A 15 5.34 1.73 -25.09
N SER A 16 4.30 1.19 -24.43
CA SER A 16 2.96 1.80 -24.44
C SER A 16 2.92 3.16 -23.74
N GLY A 17 3.84 3.42 -22.83
CA GLY A 17 3.87 4.65 -22.01
C GLY A 17 2.68 4.84 -21.07
N ALA A 18 1.78 3.86 -20.96
CA ALA A 18 0.53 3.96 -20.18
C ALA A 18 0.77 3.83 -18.66
N TYR A 19 1.89 3.25 -18.26
CA TYR A 19 2.22 2.97 -16.86
C TYR A 19 3.66 3.34 -16.56
N LYS A 20 3.87 3.94 -15.38
CA LYS A 20 5.21 4.28 -14.88
C LYS A 20 5.80 3.15 -14.02
N ILE A 21 4.95 2.33 -13.44
CA ILE A 21 5.31 1.23 -12.55
C ILE A 21 4.79 -0.07 -13.12
N LEU A 22 5.63 -1.08 -13.15
CA LEU A 22 5.29 -2.42 -13.60
C LEU A 22 5.60 -3.41 -12.47
N PRO A 23 4.62 -4.18 -11.99
CA PRO A 23 4.86 -5.18 -10.97
C PRO A 23 5.61 -6.38 -11.57
N VAL A 24 6.61 -6.84 -10.85
CA VAL A 24 7.36 -8.07 -11.17
C VAL A 24 7.33 -8.97 -9.97
N SER A 25 6.99 -10.24 -10.17
CA SER A 25 6.93 -11.23 -9.10
C SER A 25 7.91 -12.38 -9.31
N CYS A 26 8.21 -13.03 -8.20
CA CYS A 26 8.92 -14.31 -8.17
C CYS A 26 8.20 -15.24 -7.19
N GLU A 27 7.89 -16.44 -7.61
CA GLU A 27 7.27 -17.46 -6.78
C GLU A 27 8.33 -18.23 -5.99
N LEU A 28 8.06 -18.41 -4.69
CA LEU A 28 8.87 -19.18 -3.76
C LEU A 28 7.96 -20.15 -3.01
N LEU A 29 8.45 -21.35 -2.70
CA LEU A 29 7.75 -22.29 -1.84
C LEU A 29 7.75 -21.75 -0.40
N ALA A 30 6.61 -21.85 0.28
CA ALA A 30 6.41 -21.34 1.63
C ALA A 30 6.46 -22.43 2.71
N ASP A 31 6.88 -23.65 2.38
CA ASP A 31 6.83 -24.85 3.25
C ASP A 31 7.52 -24.65 4.61
N LEU A 32 8.52 -23.79 4.67
CA LEU A 32 9.32 -23.55 5.88
C LEU A 32 9.12 -22.18 6.50
N CYS A 33 8.16 -21.38 6.00
CA CYS A 33 7.98 -20.00 6.44
C CYS A 33 6.51 -19.62 6.53
N THR A 34 6.05 -19.32 7.74
CA THR A 34 4.70 -18.76 7.93
C THR A 34 4.70 -17.23 7.72
N PRO A 35 3.52 -16.60 7.45
CA PRO A 35 3.43 -15.14 7.38
C PRO A 35 3.95 -14.43 8.62
N ILE A 36 3.68 -14.97 9.81
CA ILE A 36 4.17 -14.41 11.09
C ILE A 36 5.69 -14.48 11.20
N GLU A 37 6.30 -15.59 10.80
CA GLU A 37 7.76 -15.73 10.81
C GLU A 37 8.39 -14.79 9.78
N ALA A 38 7.81 -14.65 8.59
CA ALA A 38 8.24 -13.67 7.60
C ALA A 38 8.18 -12.25 8.17
N LEU A 39 7.07 -11.86 8.82
CA LEU A 39 6.94 -10.55 9.46
C LEU A 39 8.03 -10.31 10.52
N ARG A 40 8.32 -11.30 11.35
CA ARG A 40 9.39 -11.20 12.38
C ARG A 40 10.75 -10.92 11.74
N ARG A 41 11.06 -11.57 10.63
CA ARG A 41 12.32 -11.34 9.88
C ARG A 41 12.34 -9.97 9.21
N LEU A 42 11.22 -9.54 8.60
CA LEU A 42 11.11 -8.22 7.98
C LEU A 42 11.31 -7.09 8.98
N LYS A 43 10.82 -7.23 10.20
CA LYS A 43 11.04 -6.25 11.29
C LYS A 43 12.51 -6.08 11.69
N GLN A 44 13.39 -6.98 11.32
CA GLN A 44 14.83 -6.84 11.57
C GLN A 44 15.53 -5.95 10.53
N VAL A 45 14.92 -5.80 9.35
CA VAL A 45 15.50 -5.06 8.21
C VAL A 45 14.68 -3.82 7.81
N SER A 46 13.50 -3.64 8.39
CA SER A 46 12.63 -2.51 8.12
C SER A 46 11.96 -2.02 9.39
N THR A 47 11.98 -0.71 9.60
CA THR A 47 11.30 -0.05 10.73
C THR A 47 9.79 -0.07 10.59
N HIS A 48 9.28 -0.11 9.34
CA HIS A 48 7.86 -0.11 9.02
C HIS A 48 7.50 -1.35 8.20
N CYS A 49 6.64 -2.17 8.77
CA CYS A 49 6.10 -3.36 8.12
C CYS A 49 4.61 -3.44 8.39
N TYR A 50 3.87 -4.04 7.47
CA TYR A 50 2.48 -4.39 7.70
C TYR A 50 2.23 -5.87 7.43
N LEU A 51 1.15 -6.38 8.00
CA LEU A 51 0.55 -7.66 7.67
C LEU A 51 -0.95 -7.43 7.53
N LEU A 52 -1.50 -7.79 6.38
CA LEU A 52 -2.93 -7.77 6.08
C LEU A 52 -3.40 -9.20 5.90
N GLU A 53 -4.25 -9.64 6.80
CA GLU A 53 -4.86 -10.97 6.78
C GLU A 53 -6.37 -10.83 6.85
N SER A 54 -7.08 -11.60 6.02
CA SER A 54 -8.54 -11.65 6.05
C SER A 54 -9.00 -12.97 6.64
N VAL A 55 -9.95 -12.90 7.57
CA VAL A 55 -10.62 -14.07 8.17
C VAL A 55 -11.86 -14.48 7.37
N ALA A 56 -12.36 -13.57 6.49
CA ALA A 56 -13.57 -13.80 5.70
C ALA A 56 -13.30 -14.69 4.49
N GLU A 57 -14.23 -15.60 4.22
CA GLU A 57 -14.33 -16.51 3.05
C GLU A 57 -13.00 -16.82 2.32
N ARG A 58 -12.45 -18.00 2.61
CA ARG A 58 -11.18 -18.50 2.05
C ARG A 58 -11.10 -18.46 0.52
N GLU A 59 -12.22 -18.41 -0.20
CA GLU A 59 -12.24 -18.49 -1.66
C GLU A 59 -11.95 -17.18 -2.40
N LYS A 60 -12.14 -16.02 -1.78
CA LYS A 60 -11.93 -14.72 -2.44
C LYS A 60 -10.92 -13.84 -1.73
N TRP A 61 -11.22 -13.39 -0.52
CA TRP A 61 -10.38 -12.45 0.22
C TRP A 61 -9.44 -13.12 1.22
N GLY A 62 -9.87 -14.26 1.81
CA GLY A 62 -9.07 -15.06 2.74
C GLY A 62 -8.01 -15.94 2.08
N ARG A 63 -7.87 -15.86 0.75
CA ARG A 63 -6.85 -16.63 0.01
C ARG A 63 -5.44 -16.15 0.29
N TYR A 64 -5.26 -14.85 0.52
CA TYR A 64 -3.93 -14.26 0.63
C TYR A 64 -3.71 -13.62 1.99
N THR A 65 -2.47 -13.75 2.51
CA THR A 65 -1.91 -12.85 3.52
C THR A 65 -0.86 -11.98 2.84
N PHE A 66 -0.98 -10.66 2.97
CA PHE A 66 -0.06 -9.70 2.39
C PHE A 66 0.84 -9.10 3.46
N LEU A 67 2.14 -9.04 3.18
CA LEU A 67 3.10 -8.30 3.98
C LEU A 67 3.80 -7.27 3.11
N GLY A 68 4.04 -6.09 3.68
CA GLY A 68 4.89 -5.08 3.07
C GLY A 68 5.95 -4.62 4.05
N PHE A 69 7.04 -4.10 3.49
CA PHE A 69 8.17 -3.62 4.24
C PHE A 69 8.92 -2.54 3.46
N ASP A 70 9.74 -1.77 4.18
CA ASP A 70 10.60 -0.73 3.60
C ASP A 70 9.81 0.21 2.68
N PRO A 71 8.88 1.01 3.26
CA PRO A 71 8.03 1.90 2.47
C PRO A 71 8.87 2.92 1.72
N LYS A 72 8.45 3.23 0.51
CA LYS A 72 9.12 4.18 -0.37
C LYS A 72 8.82 5.62 -0.02
N LEU A 73 7.68 5.87 0.61
CA LEU A 73 7.20 7.21 0.90
C LEU A 73 6.29 7.20 2.13
N ASP A 74 6.53 8.13 3.06
CA ASP A 74 5.66 8.41 4.19
C ASP A 74 4.79 9.61 3.87
N ILE A 75 3.49 9.52 4.15
CA ILE A 75 2.53 10.57 3.88
C ILE A 75 1.72 10.82 5.13
N THR A 76 1.78 12.02 5.66
CA THR A 76 1.02 12.40 6.85
C THR A 76 0.30 13.72 6.63
N CYS A 77 -0.86 13.88 7.26
CA CYS A 77 -1.59 15.13 7.28
C CYS A 77 -2.17 15.39 8.66
N SER A 78 -2.02 16.62 9.16
CA SER A 78 -2.69 17.10 10.36
C SER A 78 -3.16 18.52 10.11
N GLY A 79 -4.45 18.75 10.20
CA GLY A 79 -5.04 20.00 9.77
C GLY A 79 -4.69 20.25 8.29
N ARG A 80 -4.24 21.46 7.97
CA ARG A 80 -3.86 21.82 6.60
C ARG A 80 -2.41 21.50 6.25
N ASN A 81 -1.64 20.94 7.19
CA ASN A 81 -0.23 20.64 7.00
C ASN A 81 -0.07 19.18 6.54
N MET A 82 0.37 18.99 5.32
CA MET A 82 0.64 17.67 4.75
C MET A 82 2.14 17.51 4.51
N LYS A 83 2.66 16.34 4.91
CA LYS A 83 4.04 15.92 4.62
C LYS A 83 4.00 14.75 3.65
N ILE A 84 4.80 14.82 2.59
CA ILE A 84 4.96 13.78 1.58
C ILE A 84 6.46 13.52 1.44
N GLY A 85 6.96 12.45 2.05
CA GLY A 85 8.39 12.24 2.23
C GLY A 85 9.02 13.42 2.98
N ASP A 86 9.98 14.11 2.35
CA ASP A 86 10.65 15.27 2.93
C ASP A 86 9.95 16.60 2.61
N VAL A 87 8.99 16.59 1.71
CA VAL A 87 8.27 17.77 1.26
C VAL A 87 7.10 18.08 2.20
N ARG A 88 6.99 19.36 2.62
CA ARG A 88 5.86 19.85 3.42
C ARG A 88 5.06 20.86 2.59
N ILE A 89 3.76 20.64 2.54
CA ILE A 89 2.81 21.50 1.83
C ILE A 89 1.64 21.88 2.74
N LYS A 90 1.02 23.02 2.42
CA LYS A 90 -0.29 23.37 2.98
C LYS A 90 -1.36 23.06 1.95
N THR A 91 -2.38 22.30 2.34
CA THR A 91 -3.48 21.93 1.43
C THR A 91 -4.80 21.85 2.19
N GLU A 92 -5.86 22.28 1.55
CA GLU A 92 -7.24 22.08 2.01
C GLU A 92 -7.84 20.80 1.40
N HIS A 93 -7.15 20.20 0.42
CA HIS A 93 -7.62 19.03 -0.32
C HIS A 93 -6.60 17.89 -0.28
N PRO A 94 -6.32 17.28 0.89
CA PRO A 94 -5.34 16.20 1.02
C PRO A 94 -5.69 14.99 0.13
N ALA A 95 -6.98 14.70 -0.06
CA ALA A 95 -7.42 13.62 -0.96
C ALA A 95 -6.95 13.82 -2.41
N GLN A 96 -6.88 15.06 -2.89
CA GLN A 96 -6.38 15.36 -4.24
C GLN A 96 -4.89 15.06 -4.36
N GLN A 97 -4.11 15.41 -3.34
CA GLN A 97 -2.68 15.10 -3.30
C GLN A 97 -2.45 13.57 -3.31
N LEU A 98 -3.24 12.84 -2.52
CA LEU A 98 -3.18 11.37 -2.52
C LEU A 98 -3.51 10.76 -3.89
N ARG A 99 -4.53 11.30 -4.59
CA ARG A 99 -4.86 10.85 -5.95
C ARG A 99 -3.73 11.12 -6.95
N GLN A 100 -3.04 12.24 -6.82
CA GLN A 100 -1.87 12.54 -7.66
C GLN A 100 -0.75 11.55 -7.41
N ILE A 101 -0.44 11.23 -6.15
CA ILE A 101 0.55 10.20 -5.80
C ILE A 101 0.14 8.85 -6.41
N LEU A 102 -1.11 8.43 -6.23
CA LEU A 102 -1.59 7.17 -6.80
C LEU A 102 -1.52 7.15 -8.34
N ALA A 103 -1.74 8.28 -9.01
CA ALA A 103 -1.60 8.39 -10.46
C ALA A 103 -0.13 8.21 -10.91
N GLU A 104 0.83 8.73 -10.15
CA GLU A 104 2.27 8.54 -10.41
C GLU A 104 2.70 7.07 -10.25
N TYR A 105 2.06 6.34 -9.33
CA TYR A 105 2.36 4.93 -9.03
C TYR A 105 1.35 3.95 -9.66
N LYS A 106 0.59 4.41 -10.65
CA LYS A 106 -0.35 3.56 -11.37
C LYS A 106 0.36 2.43 -12.10
N SER A 107 -0.07 1.19 -11.84
CA SER A 107 0.43 -0.02 -12.45
C SER A 107 -0.68 -0.82 -13.16
N PRO A 108 -0.37 -1.66 -14.16
CA PRO A 108 -1.35 -2.55 -14.77
C PRO A 108 -1.78 -3.64 -13.79
N ARG A 109 -3.01 -4.10 -13.91
CA ARG A 109 -3.47 -5.34 -13.27
C ARG A 109 -3.11 -6.51 -14.16
N LEU A 110 -2.28 -7.40 -13.66
CA LEU A 110 -1.84 -8.61 -14.35
C LEU A 110 -2.59 -9.80 -13.75
N PRO A 111 -3.31 -10.60 -14.56
CA PRO A 111 -4.16 -11.70 -14.07
C PRO A 111 -3.40 -12.78 -13.29
N GLU A 112 -2.11 -12.95 -13.61
CA GLU A 112 -1.22 -13.90 -12.96
C GLU A 112 -0.72 -13.45 -11.58
N LEU A 113 -0.88 -12.19 -11.23
CA LEU A 113 -0.45 -11.65 -9.94
C LEU A 113 -1.58 -11.62 -8.91
N PRO A 114 -1.24 -11.62 -7.62
CA PRO A 114 -2.21 -11.38 -6.56
C PRO A 114 -2.94 -10.04 -6.74
N PRO A 115 -4.16 -9.88 -6.21
CA PRO A 115 -4.97 -8.68 -6.40
C PRO A 115 -4.37 -7.40 -5.81
N PHE A 116 -3.45 -7.54 -4.86
CA PHE A 116 -2.73 -6.44 -4.23
C PHE A 116 -1.22 -6.60 -4.50
N THR A 117 -0.64 -5.67 -5.24
CA THR A 117 0.77 -5.67 -5.65
C THR A 117 1.55 -4.48 -5.08
N GLY A 118 0.93 -3.69 -4.20
CA GLY A 118 1.50 -2.50 -3.58
C GLY A 118 0.52 -1.34 -3.55
N GLY A 119 0.91 -0.24 -2.94
CA GLY A 119 0.08 0.95 -2.81
C GLY A 119 0.19 1.60 -1.44
N LEU A 120 -0.79 2.42 -1.11
CA LEU A 120 -0.85 3.13 0.15
C LEU A 120 -1.48 2.24 1.23
N VAL A 121 -0.77 2.08 2.35
CA VAL A 121 -1.24 1.35 3.54
C VAL A 121 -1.09 2.25 4.76
N GLY A 122 -2.11 2.27 5.62
CA GLY A 122 -2.17 3.08 6.82
C GLY A 122 -3.62 3.41 7.18
N TYR A 123 -3.87 4.60 7.72
CA TYR A 123 -5.21 4.97 8.13
C TYR A 123 -5.60 6.41 7.76
N PHE A 124 -6.91 6.61 7.72
CA PHE A 124 -7.57 7.91 7.77
C PHE A 124 -8.26 8.02 9.12
N SER A 125 -8.08 9.13 9.82
CA SER A 125 -8.83 9.37 11.05
C SER A 125 -10.32 9.64 10.74
N TYR A 126 -11.17 9.54 11.74
CA TYR A 126 -12.56 9.93 11.61
C TYR A 126 -12.69 11.41 11.18
N ASP A 127 -11.83 12.28 11.70
CA ASP A 127 -11.81 13.71 11.40
C ASP A 127 -11.41 14.05 9.96
N PHE A 128 -10.93 13.07 9.18
CA PHE A 128 -10.69 13.25 7.75
C PHE A 128 -11.94 13.65 6.99
N LEU A 129 -13.13 13.38 7.56
CA LEU A 129 -14.41 13.78 6.99
C LEU A 129 -14.52 15.29 6.74
N LYS A 130 -13.88 16.13 7.57
CA LYS A 130 -13.86 17.61 7.41
C LYS A 130 -13.33 18.09 6.05
N TYR A 131 -12.48 17.28 5.37
CA TYR A 131 -11.96 17.62 4.03
C TYR A 131 -12.90 17.19 2.90
N ALA A 132 -13.76 16.21 3.15
CA ALA A 132 -14.72 15.71 2.17
C ALA A 132 -16.06 16.48 2.27
N GLU A 133 -16.45 16.87 3.48
CA GLU A 133 -17.72 17.52 3.78
C GLU A 133 -17.51 18.69 4.75
N PRO A 134 -17.12 19.88 4.23
CA PRO A 134 -16.81 21.06 5.05
C PRO A 134 -18.01 21.61 5.84
N SER A 135 -19.25 21.20 5.50
CA SER A 135 -20.45 21.59 6.23
C SER A 135 -20.62 20.87 7.56
N VAL A 136 -19.89 19.78 7.77
CA VAL A 136 -19.90 19.02 9.02
C VAL A 136 -18.89 19.63 9.98
N ASP A 137 -19.39 20.34 10.97
CA ASP A 137 -18.57 20.84 12.10
C ASP A 137 -18.38 19.69 13.09
N LEU A 138 -17.18 19.15 13.11
CA LEU A 138 -16.80 18.08 14.04
C LEU A 138 -16.15 18.70 15.28
N GLU A 139 -16.95 18.91 16.33
CA GLU A 139 -16.43 19.21 17.68
C GLU A 139 -15.80 17.95 18.28
N THR A 140 -14.67 17.50 17.76
CA THR A 140 -13.95 16.35 18.30
C THR A 140 -12.87 16.80 19.28
N ARG A 141 -12.80 16.13 20.44
CA ARG A 141 -11.68 16.27 21.37
C ARG A 141 -10.61 15.25 21.01
N ASP A 142 -9.62 15.67 20.26
CA ASP A 142 -8.43 14.85 20.02
C ASP A 142 -7.41 15.08 21.16
N THR A 143 -7.38 14.15 22.12
CA THR A 143 -6.44 14.16 23.24
C THR A 143 -5.12 13.47 22.91
N GLU A 144 -5.09 12.72 21.81
CA GLU A 144 -3.95 11.87 21.42
C GLU A 144 -3.16 12.43 20.24
N ASN A 145 -3.63 13.52 19.64
CA ASN A 145 -3.04 14.16 18.45
C ASN A 145 -2.91 13.21 17.25
N PHE A 146 -3.99 12.45 16.97
CA PHE A 146 -4.04 11.61 15.78
C PHE A 146 -3.88 12.46 14.51
N LYS A 147 -3.11 11.96 13.58
CA LYS A 147 -3.02 12.56 12.25
C LYS A 147 -4.31 12.28 11.48
N ASP A 148 -4.75 13.25 10.69
CA ASP A 148 -5.91 13.05 9.81
C ASP A 148 -5.64 11.97 8.75
N VAL A 149 -4.37 11.90 8.31
CA VAL A 149 -3.86 10.88 7.38
C VAL A 149 -2.51 10.41 7.90
N ASP A 150 -2.31 9.11 7.97
CA ASP A 150 -1.01 8.47 8.20
C ASP A 150 -0.90 7.24 7.28
N LEU A 151 -0.26 7.43 6.13
CA LEU A 151 -0.14 6.44 5.07
C LEU A 151 1.32 6.26 4.68
N MET A 152 1.64 5.06 4.25
CA MET A 152 2.94 4.73 3.67
C MET A 152 2.74 4.07 2.31
N LEU A 153 3.59 4.41 1.36
CA LEU A 153 3.61 3.81 0.03
C LEU A 153 4.55 2.62 0.02
N PHE A 154 4.01 1.44 -0.22
CA PHE A 154 4.77 0.20 -0.35
C PHE A 154 4.79 -0.26 -1.80
N ASP A 155 5.97 -0.55 -2.31
CA ASP A 155 6.24 -1.15 -3.62
C ASP A 155 6.86 -2.56 -3.53
N LYS A 156 7.09 -3.04 -2.30
CA LYS A 156 7.58 -4.39 -1.99
C LYS A 156 6.53 -5.12 -1.19
N VAL A 157 5.97 -6.17 -1.79
CA VAL A 157 4.89 -6.96 -1.21
C VAL A 157 5.24 -8.44 -1.28
N ILE A 158 5.04 -9.14 -0.17
CA ILE A 158 5.05 -10.60 -0.12
C ILE A 158 3.60 -11.04 0.03
N ALA A 159 3.14 -11.90 -0.88
CA ALA A 159 1.80 -12.47 -0.84
C ALA A 159 1.91 -13.97 -0.57
N PHE A 160 1.39 -14.41 0.57
CA PHE A 160 1.22 -15.83 0.86
C PHE A 160 -0.11 -16.29 0.26
N ASP A 161 -0.06 -17.23 -0.67
CA ASP A 161 -1.24 -17.86 -1.28
C ASP A 161 -1.58 -19.14 -0.50
N HIS A 162 -2.58 -19.05 0.39
CA HIS A 162 -2.99 -20.19 1.23
C HIS A 162 -3.65 -21.32 0.46
N PHE A 163 -3.94 -21.13 -0.82
CA PHE A 163 -4.52 -22.15 -1.68
C PHE A 163 -3.47 -22.98 -2.43
N ARG A 164 -2.35 -22.32 -2.83
CA ARG A 164 -1.29 -23.00 -3.59
C ARG A 164 -0.16 -23.55 -2.73
N GLN A 165 0.01 -23.01 -1.52
CA GLN A 165 1.07 -23.31 -0.53
C GLN A 165 2.47 -23.18 -1.06
#